data_4b2ff95567ba636c684f59fd8bd7aa1e
#
_entry.id   4b2ff95567ba636c684f59fd8bd7aa1e
#
_cell.length_a   1.000
_cell.length_b   1.000
_cell.length_c   1.000
_cell.angle_alpha   90.00
_cell.angle_beta   90.00
_cell.angle_gamma   90.00
#
_symmetry.space_group_name_H-M   'P 1'
#
loop_
_entity.id
_entity.type
_entity.pdbx_description
1 polymer ?
#
loop_
_entity_poly.entity_id
_entity_poly.type
_entity_poly.pdbx_seq_one_letter_code
_entity_poly.pdbx_strand_id
1 'polypeptide(L)'
;ADLKRGTFRMQGQIFDIMPINEEIIYRLEISDKIDTIETVDPITRKVKDALDDAWFFPARHYVIGEESKEASFKKIKAELEAQLKLFKKKKMPLEHERLQRRVKYDLEMIKNVGYCSGIENYSRHFDGRSEGEPPFSLLDYFKHCSPDFLTVIDESHVTLPQIRAMYSGDKARKDNLVDNGFRLPSAR
;
A
#
# COMPACT_ATOMS: atom_id res chain seq x y z
N ALA A 1 18.42 12.36 -17.38
CA ALA A 1 17.76 12.82 -16.15
C ALA A 1 18.45 12.17 -14.96
N ASP A 2 18.60 12.93 -13.87
CA ASP A 2 19.16 12.39 -12.64
C ASP A 2 18.25 11.34 -12.04
N LEU A 3 18.83 10.22 -11.60
CA LEU A 3 18.12 9.13 -10.94
C LEU A 3 17.71 9.59 -9.54
N LYS A 4 16.43 9.41 -9.19
CA LYS A 4 15.86 9.76 -7.87
C LYS A 4 15.60 8.49 -7.06
N ARG A 5 15.51 8.61 -5.73
CA ARG A 5 15.11 7.50 -4.87
C ARG A 5 13.75 6.92 -5.30
N GLY A 6 13.65 5.59 -5.31
CA GLY A 6 12.47 4.86 -5.75
C GLY A 6 12.25 4.86 -7.27
N THR A 7 13.28 5.16 -8.06
CA THR A 7 13.22 5.14 -9.52
C THR A 7 14.34 4.26 -10.11
N PHE A 8 14.16 3.91 -11.36
CA PHE A 8 15.18 3.20 -12.13
C PHE A 8 15.40 3.86 -13.50
N ARG A 9 16.51 3.54 -14.12
CA ARG A 9 16.87 3.94 -15.47
C ARG A 9 17.44 2.76 -16.22
N MET A 10 17.07 2.60 -17.47
CA MET A 10 17.62 1.60 -18.36
C MET A 10 18.35 2.27 -19.51
N GLN A 11 19.54 1.79 -19.84
CA GLN A 11 20.36 2.20 -20.98
C GLN A 11 21.01 0.98 -21.61
N GLY A 12 20.44 0.48 -22.70
CA GLY A 12 20.86 -0.80 -23.28
C GLY A 12 20.66 -1.95 -22.30
N GLN A 13 21.74 -2.65 -21.97
CA GLN A 13 21.73 -3.77 -21.03
C GLN A 13 21.99 -3.35 -19.57
N ILE A 14 22.17 -2.05 -19.32
CA ILE A 14 22.46 -1.53 -17.98
C ILE A 14 21.17 -1.00 -17.35
N PHE A 15 20.87 -1.51 -16.14
CA PHE A 15 19.81 -1.05 -15.28
C PHE A 15 20.41 -0.39 -14.04
N ASP A 16 20.20 0.91 -13.88
CA ASP A 16 20.53 1.65 -12.66
C ASP A 16 19.24 1.77 -11.82
N ILE A 17 19.25 1.26 -10.61
CA ILE A 17 18.12 1.31 -9.67
C ILE A 17 18.56 2.06 -8.42
N MET A 18 17.80 3.08 -8.00
CA MET A 18 18.01 3.76 -6.74
C MET A 18 16.86 3.44 -5.79
N PRO A 19 17.05 2.56 -4.78
CA PRO A 19 16.01 2.21 -3.82
C PRO A 19 15.50 3.42 -3.04
N ILE A 20 14.29 3.31 -2.48
CA ILE A 20 13.71 4.42 -1.71
C ILE A 20 14.37 4.60 -0.33
N ASN A 21 14.85 3.51 0.25
CA ASN A 21 15.41 3.39 1.58
C ASN A 21 16.93 3.58 1.66
N GLU A 22 17.60 3.73 0.51
CA GLU A 22 19.07 3.82 0.46
C GLU A 22 19.54 4.98 -0.41
N GLU A 23 20.75 5.49 -0.12
CA GLU A 23 21.45 6.51 -0.93
C GLU A 23 22.56 5.86 -1.75
N ILE A 24 22.20 4.83 -2.50
CA ILE A 24 23.11 4.10 -3.37
C ILE A 24 22.39 3.75 -4.67
N ILE A 25 23.13 3.60 -5.74
CA ILE A 25 22.61 3.09 -7.02
C ILE A 25 23.09 1.66 -7.17
N TYR A 26 22.17 0.74 -7.41
CA TYR A 26 22.47 -0.61 -7.87
C TYR A 26 22.50 -0.58 -9.38
N ARG A 27 23.63 -0.98 -9.93
CA ARG A 27 23.83 -1.16 -11.37
C ARG A 27 23.82 -2.64 -11.70
N LEU A 28 22.90 -3.05 -12.54
CA LEU A 28 22.79 -4.41 -13.03
C LEU A 28 23.12 -4.40 -14.53
N GLU A 29 24.00 -5.27 -14.95
CA GLU A 29 24.18 -5.60 -16.36
C GLU A 29 23.38 -6.86 -16.67
N ILE A 30 22.48 -6.77 -17.65
CA ILE A 30 21.49 -7.82 -17.95
C ILE A 30 21.58 -8.14 -19.44
N SER A 31 22.00 -9.38 -19.75
CA SER A 31 21.87 -9.95 -21.09
C SER A 31 20.67 -10.92 -21.12
N ASP A 32 20.89 -12.20 -21.27
CA ASP A 32 19.88 -13.26 -21.08
C ASP A 32 19.63 -13.55 -19.58
N LYS A 33 20.54 -13.12 -18.74
CA LYS A 33 20.51 -13.20 -17.28
C LYS A 33 21.15 -11.96 -16.67
N ILE A 34 21.14 -11.86 -15.35
CA ILE A 34 21.89 -10.85 -14.62
C ILE A 34 23.36 -11.30 -14.62
N ASP A 35 24.21 -10.52 -15.29
CA ASP A 35 25.63 -10.82 -15.44
C ASP A 35 26.45 -10.22 -14.30
N THR A 36 26.18 -8.98 -13.93
CA THR A 36 26.84 -8.29 -12.81
C THR A 36 25.84 -7.47 -11.98
N ILE A 37 26.14 -7.33 -10.68
CA ILE A 37 25.47 -6.43 -9.76
C ILE A 37 26.54 -5.60 -9.07
N GLU A 38 26.47 -4.30 -9.24
CA GLU A 38 27.42 -3.36 -8.63
C GLU A 38 26.68 -2.29 -7.83
N THR A 39 27.31 -1.80 -6.77
CA THR A 39 26.87 -0.60 -6.08
C THR A 39 27.65 0.61 -6.58
N VAL A 40 26.97 1.71 -6.83
CA VAL A 40 27.52 2.92 -7.42
C VAL A 40 27.15 4.12 -6.57
N ASP A 41 28.11 4.93 -6.27
CA ASP A 41 27.88 6.19 -5.56
C ASP A 41 27.04 7.16 -6.42
N PRO A 42 25.92 7.70 -5.93
CA PRO A 42 25.03 8.52 -6.74
C PRO A 42 25.62 9.88 -7.15
N ILE A 43 26.60 10.38 -6.40
CA ILE A 43 27.26 11.68 -6.65
C ILE A 43 28.48 11.50 -7.54
N THR A 44 29.42 10.68 -7.11
CA THR A 44 30.70 10.51 -7.82
C THR A 44 30.63 9.54 -9.00
N ARG A 45 29.57 8.74 -9.10
CA ARG A 45 29.35 7.72 -10.11
C ARG A 45 30.40 6.61 -10.13
N LYS A 46 31.19 6.50 -9.06
CA LYS A 46 32.19 5.43 -8.93
C LYS A 46 31.55 4.16 -8.41
N VAL A 47 31.96 3.03 -8.95
CA VAL A 47 31.63 1.70 -8.41
C VAL A 47 32.25 1.59 -7.03
N LYS A 48 31.47 1.12 -6.04
CA LYS A 48 31.92 0.86 -4.68
C LYS A 48 32.21 -0.62 -4.48
N ASP A 49 31.22 -1.46 -4.73
CA ASP A 49 31.29 -2.89 -4.44
C ASP A 49 30.64 -3.68 -5.58
N ALA A 50 31.10 -4.92 -5.80
CA ALA A 50 30.41 -5.92 -6.58
C ALA A 50 29.67 -6.87 -5.62
N LEU A 51 28.45 -7.27 -5.98
CA LEU A 51 27.57 -8.08 -5.18
C LEU A 51 27.14 -9.35 -5.92
N ASP A 52 26.89 -10.42 -5.18
CA ASP A 52 26.33 -11.65 -5.72
C ASP A 52 24.81 -11.59 -5.82
N ASP A 53 24.17 -10.82 -4.93
CA ASP A 53 22.72 -10.63 -4.88
C ASP A 53 22.35 -9.21 -4.42
N ALA A 54 21.13 -8.80 -4.72
CA ALA A 54 20.57 -7.53 -4.26
C ALA A 54 19.06 -7.66 -4.01
N TRP A 55 18.58 -6.96 -2.98
CA TRP A 55 17.16 -6.97 -2.57
C TRP A 55 16.51 -5.62 -2.87
N PHE A 56 15.42 -5.64 -3.62
CA PHE A 56 14.66 -4.44 -3.93
C PHE A 56 13.26 -4.55 -3.32
N PHE A 57 12.91 -3.53 -2.52
CA PHE A 57 11.59 -3.43 -1.92
C PHE A 57 10.74 -2.44 -2.70
N PRO A 58 9.40 -2.65 -2.75
CA PRO A 58 8.49 -1.72 -3.40
C PRO A 58 8.67 -0.29 -2.88
N ALA A 59 8.75 0.69 -3.79
CA ALA A 59 8.84 2.10 -3.45
C ALA A 59 7.51 2.71 -2.97
N ARG A 60 6.41 1.96 -3.09
CA ARG A 60 5.06 2.38 -2.70
C ARG A 60 4.32 1.24 -2.02
N HIS A 61 3.39 1.59 -1.13
CA HIS A 61 2.47 0.62 -0.55
C HIS A 61 1.40 0.18 -1.56
N TYR A 62 0.84 -1.01 -1.33
CA TYR A 62 -0.26 -1.57 -2.13
C TYR A 62 0.08 -1.73 -3.61
N VAL A 63 1.29 -2.21 -3.92
CA VAL A 63 1.66 -2.61 -5.28
C VAL A 63 0.99 -3.93 -5.60
N ILE A 64 0.11 -3.93 -6.59
CA ILE A 64 -0.67 -5.08 -7.03
C ILE A 64 -0.47 -5.34 -8.52
N GLY A 65 -0.49 -6.61 -8.91
CA GLY A 65 -0.45 -7.00 -10.33
C GLY A 65 -1.71 -6.53 -11.08
N GLU A 66 -1.60 -6.30 -12.39
CA GLU A 66 -2.70 -5.76 -13.22
C GLU A 66 -3.96 -6.65 -13.16
N GLU A 67 -3.84 -7.98 -13.19
CA GLU A 67 -4.99 -8.89 -13.11
C GLU A 67 -5.74 -8.77 -11.78
N SER A 68 -5.01 -8.71 -10.68
CA SER A 68 -5.56 -8.51 -9.34
C SER A 68 -6.20 -7.14 -9.18
N LYS A 69 -5.67 -6.12 -9.86
CA LYS A 69 -6.18 -4.76 -9.87
C LYS A 69 -7.57 -4.67 -10.51
N GLU A 70 -7.77 -5.30 -11.68
CA GLU A 70 -9.07 -5.31 -12.33
C GLU A 70 -10.15 -6.03 -11.49
N ALA A 71 -9.80 -7.16 -10.89
CA ALA A 71 -10.71 -7.89 -10.00
C ALA A 71 -11.09 -7.05 -8.77
N SER A 72 -10.13 -6.35 -8.17
CA SER A 72 -10.36 -5.45 -7.05
C SER A 72 -11.25 -4.27 -7.43
N PHE A 73 -11.04 -3.69 -8.60
CA PHE A 73 -11.89 -2.58 -9.09
C PHE A 73 -13.34 -3.01 -9.30
N LYS A 74 -13.57 -4.22 -9.79
CA LYS A 74 -14.93 -4.78 -9.91
C LYS A 74 -15.60 -4.91 -8.53
N LYS A 75 -14.88 -5.42 -7.54
CA LYS A 75 -15.38 -5.54 -6.16
C LYS A 75 -15.70 -4.16 -5.54
N ILE A 76 -14.80 -3.18 -5.68
CA ILE A 76 -15.00 -1.81 -5.18
C ILE A 76 -16.23 -1.16 -5.84
N LYS A 77 -16.40 -1.31 -7.15
CA LYS A 77 -17.56 -0.78 -7.88
C LYS A 77 -18.87 -1.44 -7.43
N ALA A 78 -18.87 -2.75 -7.23
CA ALA A 78 -20.05 -3.47 -6.72
C ALA A 78 -20.44 -3.01 -5.31
N GLU A 79 -19.46 -2.84 -4.42
CA GLU A 79 -19.70 -2.31 -3.07
C GLU A 79 -20.23 -0.87 -3.12
N LEU A 80 -19.67 -0.02 -3.99
CA LEU A 80 -20.16 1.34 -4.21
C LEU A 80 -21.63 1.34 -4.62
N GLU A 81 -22.01 0.54 -5.60
CA GLU A 81 -23.39 0.46 -6.08
C GLU A 81 -24.36 0.03 -4.98
N ALA A 82 -23.97 -0.97 -4.17
CA ALA A 82 -24.75 -1.42 -3.04
C ALA A 82 -24.98 -0.30 -2.01
N GLN A 83 -23.91 0.45 -1.67
CA GLN A 83 -23.99 1.54 -0.71
C GLN A 83 -24.78 2.74 -1.25
N LEU A 84 -24.65 3.06 -2.54
CA LEU A 84 -25.45 4.11 -3.17
C LEU A 84 -26.94 3.78 -3.19
N LYS A 85 -27.32 2.51 -3.43
CA LYS A 85 -28.71 2.04 -3.31
C LYS A 85 -29.24 2.22 -1.89
N LEU A 86 -28.41 1.91 -0.87
CA LEU A 86 -28.75 2.10 0.54
C LEU A 86 -29.01 3.58 0.87
N PHE A 87 -28.11 4.49 0.45
CA PHE A 87 -28.30 5.93 0.67
C PHE A 87 -29.54 6.47 -0.03
N LYS A 88 -29.80 6.02 -1.25
CA LYS A 88 -31.04 6.38 -1.98
C LYS A 88 -32.29 5.92 -1.21
N LYS A 89 -32.30 4.69 -0.68
CA LYS A 89 -33.40 4.17 0.14
C LYS A 89 -33.59 4.96 1.43
N LYS A 90 -32.49 5.40 2.06
CA LYS A 90 -32.49 6.20 3.28
C LYS A 90 -32.76 7.69 3.03
N LYS A 91 -32.95 8.13 1.79
CA LYS A 91 -33.13 9.54 1.39
C LYS A 91 -31.96 10.45 1.82
N MET A 92 -30.74 9.99 1.62
CA MET A 92 -29.47 10.66 1.93
C MET A 92 -28.76 11.10 0.64
N PRO A 93 -29.20 12.15 -0.05
CA PRO A 93 -28.68 12.53 -1.36
C PRO A 93 -27.26 13.09 -1.31
N LEU A 94 -26.89 13.80 -0.24
CA LEU A 94 -25.56 14.40 -0.08
C LEU A 94 -24.49 13.31 0.12
N GLU A 95 -24.78 12.31 0.95
CA GLU A 95 -23.92 11.17 1.21
C GLU A 95 -23.75 10.32 -0.04
N HIS A 96 -24.83 10.12 -0.78
CA HIS A 96 -24.84 9.43 -2.06
C HIS A 96 -23.90 10.10 -3.07
N GLU A 97 -24.05 11.41 -3.30
CA GLU A 97 -23.24 12.16 -4.26
C GLU A 97 -21.77 12.20 -3.82
N ARG A 98 -21.52 12.48 -2.55
CA ARG A 98 -20.16 12.55 -1.97
C ARG A 98 -19.41 11.24 -2.17
N LEU A 99 -20.01 10.11 -1.78
CA LEU A 99 -19.40 8.81 -1.91
C LEU A 99 -19.14 8.45 -3.37
N GLN A 100 -20.11 8.67 -4.25
CA GLN A 100 -19.99 8.38 -5.67
C GLN A 100 -18.83 9.17 -6.30
N ARG A 101 -18.75 10.47 -6.05
CA ARG A 101 -17.70 11.33 -6.59
C ARG A 101 -16.33 10.94 -6.05
N ARG A 102 -16.23 10.67 -4.75
CA ARG A 102 -14.99 10.30 -4.10
C ARG A 102 -14.43 8.99 -4.66
N VAL A 103 -15.22 7.93 -4.66
CA VAL A 103 -14.75 6.61 -5.11
C VAL A 103 -14.41 6.60 -6.59
N LYS A 104 -15.18 7.29 -7.45
CA LYS A 104 -14.84 7.42 -8.87
C LYS A 104 -13.48 8.12 -9.05
N TYR A 105 -13.24 9.21 -8.35
CA TYR A 105 -11.97 9.93 -8.39
C TYR A 105 -10.81 9.04 -7.91
N ASP A 106 -10.97 8.35 -6.78
CA ASP A 106 -9.93 7.49 -6.21
C ASP A 106 -9.58 6.33 -7.17
N LEU A 107 -10.58 5.70 -7.81
CA LEU A 107 -10.36 4.65 -8.81
C LEU A 107 -9.61 5.16 -10.04
N GLU A 108 -9.93 6.35 -10.55
CA GLU A 108 -9.18 6.96 -11.66
C GLU A 108 -7.74 7.29 -11.26
N MET A 109 -7.52 7.77 -10.05
CA MET A 109 -6.17 8.01 -9.53
C MET A 109 -5.37 6.71 -9.43
N ILE A 110 -5.96 5.65 -8.87
CA ILE A 110 -5.28 4.34 -8.77
C ILE A 110 -5.00 3.77 -10.16
N LYS A 111 -5.92 3.94 -11.11
CA LYS A 111 -5.76 3.45 -12.48
C LYS A 111 -4.61 4.16 -13.21
N ASN A 112 -4.57 5.48 -13.16
CA ASN A 112 -3.65 6.29 -13.98
C ASN A 112 -2.31 6.58 -13.28
N VAL A 113 -2.30 6.70 -11.96
CA VAL A 113 -1.13 7.07 -11.15
C VAL A 113 -0.60 5.89 -10.31
N GLY A 114 -1.44 4.85 -10.13
CA GLY A 114 -1.14 3.70 -9.27
C GLY A 114 -1.34 3.97 -7.78
N TYR A 115 -1.87 5.13 -7.40
CA TYR A 115 -2.05 5.54 -6.00
C TYR A 115 -3.17 6.57 -5.86
N CYS A 116 -3.84 6.59 -4.70
CA CYS A 116 -4.71 7.69 -4.27
C CYS A 116 -4.51 7.98 -2.79
N SER A 117 -4.87 9.20 -2.36
CA SER A 117 -4.86 9.55 -0.94
C SER A 117 -5.93 8.75 -0.19
N GLY A 118 -5.52 7.97 0.80
CA GLY A 118 -6.41 7.08 1.54
C GLY A 118 -6.59 5.70 0.88
N ILE A 119 -5.63 5.25 0.09
CA ILE A 119 -5.65 3.93 -0.58
C ILE A 119 -5.84 2.78 0.41
N GLU A 120 -5.41 2.95 1.66
CA GLU A 120 -5.61 2.01 2.75
C GLU A 120 -7.09 1.68 3.02
N ASN A 121 -8.01 2.59 2.68
CA ASN A 121 -9.45 2.36 2.82
C ASN A 121 -10.00 1.35 1.80
N TYR A 122 -9.22 1.01 0.78
CA TYR A 122 -9.53 0.00 -0.23
C TYR A 122 -8.68 -1.27 -0.06
N SER A 123 -7.79 -1.31 0.95
CA SER A 123 -6.79 -2.37 1.14
C SER A 123 -7.40 -3.77 1.15
N ARG A 124 -8.54 -3.96 1.80
CA ARG A 124 -9.27 -5.24 1.85
C ARG A 124 -9.51 -5.85 0.47
N HIS A 125 -9.77 -5.02 -0.53
CA HIS A 125 -9.98 -5.48 -1.91
C HIS A 125 -8.70 -5.84 -2.63
N PHE A 126 -7.58 -5.21 -2.25
CA PHE A 126 -6.27 -5.40 -2.88
C PHE A 126 -5.52 -6.61 -2.31
N ASP A 127 -5.63 -6.84 -1.01
CA ASP A 127 -4.96 -7.95 -0.32
C ASP A 127 -5.85 -9.21 -0.16
N GLY A 128 -7.09 -9.15 -0.66
CA GLY A 128 -8.00 -10.30 -0.73
C GLY A 128 -8.61 -10.73 0.60
N ARG A 129 -8.54 -9.90 1.64
CA ARG A 129 -9.12 -10.19 2.96
C ARG A 129 -10.65 -10.28 2.91
N SER A 130 -11.18 -11.13 3.77
CA SER A 130 -12.61 -11.23 4.01
C SER A 130 -13.15 -10.08 4.86
N GLU A 131 -14.46 -9.96 4.95
CA GLU A 131 -15.09 -8.96 5.81
C GLU A 131 -14.81 -9.27 7.29
N GLY A 132 -14.37 -8.24 8.05
CA GLY A 132 -14.00 -8.37 9.45
C GLY A 132 -12.58 -8.84 9.71
N GLU A 133 -11.83 -9.23 8.68
CA GLU A 133 -10.41 -9.56 8.84
C GLU A 133 -9.57 -8.28 8.99
N PRO A 134 -8.71 -8.20 10.04
CA PRO A 134 -7.85 -7.04 10.24
C PRO A 134 -6.78 -6.94 9.14
N PRO A 135 -6.27 -5.75 8.85
CA PRO A 135 -5.12 -5.60 7.96
C PRO A 135 -3.87 -6.25 8.56
N PHE A 136 -2.97 -6.70 7.68
CA PHE A 136 -1.68 -7.22 8.12
C PHE A 136 -0.90 -6.17 8.90
N SER A 137 -0.43 -6.57 10.06
CA SER A 137 0.36 -5.76 10.98
C SER A 137 1.82 -6.19 10.97
N LEU A 138 2.70 -5.42 11.60
CA LEU A 138 4.10 -5.81 11.77
C LEU A 138 4.25 -7.15 12.51
N LEU A 139 3.32 -7.45 13.43
CA LEU A 139 3.31 -8.72 14.17
C LEU A 139 3.04 -9.92 13.25
N ASP A 140 2.24 -9.73 12.20
CA ASP A 140 1.97 -10.79 11.21
C ASP A 140 3.23 -11.11 10.39
N TYR A 141 4.04 -10.10 10.05
CA TYR A 141 5.34 -10.30 9.40
C TYR A 141 6.31 -11.05 10.30
N PHE A 142 6.43 -10.65 11.58
CA PHE A 142 7.28 -11.38 12.53
C PHE A 142 6.83 -12.83 12.70
N LYS A 143 5.53 -13.07 12.82
CA LYS A 143 4.95 -14.40 12.93
C LYS A 143 5.20 -15.26 11.69
N HIS A 144 5.24 -14.64 10.51
CA HIS A 144 5.57 -15.33 9.27
C HIS A 144 7.03 -15.74 9.21
N CYS A 145 7.95 -14.87 9.64
CA CYS A 145 9.40 -15.14 9.64
C CYS A 145 9.81 -16.09 10.76
N SER A 146 9.20 -15.96 11.95
CA SER A 146 9.50 -16.78 13.12
C SER A 146 8.22 -16.96 13.94
N PRO A 147 7.52 -18.11 13.83
CA PRO A 147 6.27 -18.35 14.58
C PRO A 147 6.40 -18.19 16.10
N ASP A 148 7.56 -18.48 16.65
CA ASP A 148 7.87 -18.51 18.08
C ASP A 148 8.66 -17.26 18.53
N PHE A 149 8.29 -16.05 18.04
CA PHE A 149 8.95 -14.82 18.51
C PHE A 149 8.39 -14.32 19.83
N LEU A 150 9.27 -13.72 20.65
CA LEU A 150 8.89 -13.08 21.90
C LEU A 150 8.58 -11.61 21.68
N THR A 151 7.42 -11.17 22.15
CA THR A 151 7.06 -9.75 22.17
C THR A 151 7.23 -9.17 23.57
N VAL A 152 8.10 -8.17 23.70
CA VAL A 152 8.29 -7.41 24.95
C VAL A 152 7.64 -6.05 24.78
N ILE A 153 6.71 -5.71 25.67
CA ILE A 153 5.99 -4.42 25.65
C ILE A 153 6.52 -3.58 26.81
N ASP A 154 7.28 -2.54 26.48
CA ASP A 154 7.76 -1.59 27.46
C ASP A 154 6.60 -0.74 27.99
N GLU A 155 6.66 -0.40 29.30
CA GLU A 155 5.60 0.35 29.99
C GLU A 155 4.19 -0.21 29.72
N SER A 156 4.03 -1.53 29.75
CA SER A 156 2.79 -2.23 29.34
C SER A 156 1.55 -1.76 30.14
N HIS A 157 1.74 -1.31 31.38
CA HIS A 157 0.67 -0.77 32.22
C HIS A 157 0.05 0.52 31.66
N VAL A 158 0.79 1.29 30.87
CA VAL A 158 0.32 2.49 30.16
C VAL A 158 -0.06 2.17 28.71
N THR A 159 0.82 1.43 28.01
CA THR A 159 0.69 1.14 26.58
C THR A 159 -0.57 0.34 26.25
N LEU A 160 -0.88 -0.71 27.02
CA LEU A 160 -2.03 -1.57 26.73
C LEU A 160 -3.39 -0.86 26.93
N PRO A 161 -3.64 -0.09 28.01
CA PRO A 161 -4.85 0.72 28.13
C PRO A 161 -5.00 1.74 27.01
N GLN A 162 -3.91 2.37 26.59
CA GLN A 162 -3.92 3.34 25.49
C GLN A 162 -4.32 2.70 24.15
N ILE A 163 -3.74 1.56 23.79
CA ILE A 163 -4.08 0.82 22.57
C ILE A 163 -5.55 0.41 22.58
N ARG A 164 -6.07 -0.07 23.73
CA ARG A 164 -7.51 -0.40 23.87
C ARG A 164 -8.42 0.80 23.63
N ALA A 165 -8.05 1.97 24.16
CA ALA A 165 -8.81 3.20 23.95
C ALA A 165 -8.77 3.64 22.48
N MET A 166 -7.64 3.51 21.81
CA MET A 166 -7.47 3.83 20.38
C MET A 166 -8.39 3.00 19.50
N TYR A 167 -8.58 1.73 19.79
CA TYR A 167 -9.48 0.86 19.01
C TYR A 167 -10.90 1.40 18.96
N SER A 168 -11.48 1.75 20.11
CA SER A 168 -12.85 2.28 20.19
C SER A 168 -12.99 3.62 19.46
N GLY A 169 -11.98 4.49 19.60
CA GLY A 169 -11.94 5.79 18.92
C GLY A 169 -11.84 5.64 17.40
N ASP A 170 -10.96 4.76 16.91
CA ASP A 170 -10.80 4.53 15.47
C ASP A 170 -12.06 3.90 14.85
N LYS A 171 -12.66 2.93 15.56
CA LYS A 171 -13.93 2.33 15.13
C LYS A 171 -15.05 3.37 15.00
N ALA A 172 -15.24 4.19 16.02
CA ALA A 172 -16.27 5.24 15.98
C ALA A 172 -16.01 6.24 14.85
N ARG A 173 -14.75 6.62 14.62
CA ARG A 173 -14.34 7.49 13.50
C ARG A 173 -14.67 6.85 12.16
N LYS A 174 -14.30 5.59 11.95
CA LYS A 174 -14.58 4.86 10.71
C LYS A 174 -16.05 4.69 10.44
N ASP A 175 -16.84 4.35 11.46
CA ASP A 175 -18.30 4.25 11.36
C ASP A 175 -18.91 5.59 10.92
N ASN A 176 -18.52 6.69 11.52
CA ASN A 176 -18.97 8.02 11.12
C ASN A 176 -18.59 8.34 9.66
N LEU A 177 -17.39 8.00 9.21
CA LEU A 177 -16.96 8.26 7.84
C LEU A 177 -17.77 7.45 6.81
N VAL A 178 -18.12 6.21 7.13
CA VAL A 178 -18.92 5.36 6.26
C VAL A 178 -20.39 5.83 6.26
N ASP A 179 -20.96 6.08 7.42
CA ASP A 179 -22.38 6.46 7.58
C ASP A 179 -22.70 7.81 6.92
N ASN A 180 -21.71 8.71 6.86
CA ASN A 180 -21.83 10.01 6.21
C ASN A 180 -21.27 10.05 4.77
N GLY A 181 -21.02 8.90 4.13
CA GLY A 181 -20.64 8.82 2.72
C GLY A 181 -19.24 9.34 2.38
N PHE A 182 -18.31 9.35 3.33
CA PHE A 182 -16.90 9.70 3.08
C PHE A 182 -16.05 8.48 2.71
N ARG A 183 -16.47 7.27 3.09
CA ARG A 183 -15.77 6.01 2.84
C ARG A 183 -16.76 4.88 2.51
N LEU A 184 -16.26 3.86 1.82
CA LEU A 184 -16.98 2.61 1.62
C LEU A 184 -17.04 1.79 2.93
N PRO A 185 -18.02 0.89 3.10
CA PRO A 185 -18.07 -0.02 4.24
C PRO A 185 -16.79 -0.83 4.48
N SER A 186 -16.06 -1.18 3.41
CA SER A 186 -14.79 -1.89 3.47
C SER A 186 -13.65 -1.15 4.19
N ALA A 187 -13.83 0.13 4.51
CA ALA A 187 -12.88 0.92 5.28
C ALA A 187 -12.98 0.74 6.81
N ARG A 188 -13.97 -0.04 7.30
CA ARG A 188 -14.21 -0.33 8.72
C ARG A 188 -13.20 -1.29 9.32
#